data_f77abe7bbc825923984b7414748942b3
#
_entry.id   f77abe7bbc825923984b7414748942b3
#
_cell.length_a   1.000
_cell.length_b   1.000
_cell.length_c   1.000
_cell.angle_alpha   90.00
_cell.angle_beta   90.00
_cell.angle_gamma   90.00
#
_symmetry.space_group_name_H-M   'P 1'
#
loop_
_entity.id
_entity.type
_entity.pdbx_description
1 polymer ?
#
loop_
_entity_poly.entity_id
_entity_poly.type
_entity_poly.pdbx_seq_one_letter_code
_entity_poly.pdbx_strand_id
1 'polypeptide(L)'
;MPRASLPLTTFQNADGTPVANGTLQIRLNINGSVNDTQIQSNSTTVVLNVNGEVLFDPTFWPNAAISPAGTYYVLSVYSIQGQLVGGPNVLTI
;
A
#
# COMPACT_ATOMS: atom_id res chain seq x y z
N MET A 1 5.44 5.40 -18.50
CA MET A 1 4.53 4.33 -18.06
C MET A 1 3.57 4.88 -17.02
N PRO A 2 2.28 4.64 -17.13
CA PRO A 2 1.32 5.16 -16.15
C PRO A 2 1.43 4.42 -14.83
N ARG A 3 1.03 5.09 -13.75
CA ARG A 3 0.95 4.48 -12.43
C ARG A 3 -0.27 3.55 -12.38
N ALA A 4 -0.22 2.57 -11.51
CA ALA A 4 -1.26 1.55 -11.38
C ALA A 4 -1.99 1.70 -10.04
N SER A 5 -3.26 1.29 -10.01
CA SER A 5 -4.04 1.23 -8.78
C SER A 5 -3.59 0.08 -7.89
N LEU A 6 -3.94 0.14 -6.59
CA LEU A 6 -3.73 -0.97 -5.68
C LEU A 6 -4.48 -2.20 -6.17
N PRO A 7 -3.84 -3.39 -6.15
CA PRO A 7 -4.54 -4.62 -6.50
C PRO A 7 -5.53 -5.09 -5.43
N LEU A 8 -5.39 -4.60 -4.19
CA LEU A 8 -6.27 -4.93 -3.09
C LEU A 8 -6.96 -3.65 -2.61
N THR A 9 -8.29 -3.65 -2.54
CA THR A 9 -9.07 -2.47 -2.17
C THR A 9 -9.97 -2.69 -0.96
N THR A 10 -10.10 -3.93 -0.49
CA THR A 10 -10.94 -4.28 0.67
C THR A 10 -10.13 -5.10 1.65
N PHE A 11 -10.21 -4.76 2.92
CA PHE A 11 -9.45 -5.41 3.98
C PHE A 11 -10.37 -5.88 5.10
N GLN A 12 -10.16 -7.11 5.53
CA GLN A 12 -10.95 -7.74 6.58
C GLN A 12 -10.02 -8.35 7.62
N ASN A 13 -10.52 -8.43 8.86
CA ASN A 13 -9.89 -9.22 9.90
C ASN A 13 -10.03 -10.72 9.58
N ALA A 14 -9.29 -11.56 10.29
CA ALA A 14 -9.29 -13.00 10.04
C ALA A 14 -10.68 -13.64 10.26
N ASP A 15 -11.53 -13.03 11.06
CA ASP A 15 -12.88 -13.50 11.34
C ASP A 15 -13.91 -13.04 10.30
N GLY A 16 -13.50 -12.32 9.27
CA GLY A 16 -14.36 -11.83 8.20
C GLY A 16 -14.98 -10.46 8.47
N THR A 17 -14.74 -9.84 9.62
CA THR A 17 -15.22 -8.48 9.87
C THR A 17 -14.34 -7.45 9.17
N PRO A 18 -14.91 -6.34 8.68
CA PRO A 18 -14.10 -5.33 8.00
C PRO A 18 -13.14 -4.62 8.95
N VAL A 19 -12.00 -4.19 8.44
CA VAL A 19 -11.10 -3.26 9.15
C VAL A 19 -11.71 -1.86 9.03
N ALA A 20 -12.75 -1.62 9.81
CA ALA A 20 -13.57 -0.42 9.71
C ALA A 20 -12.79 0.81 10.15
N ASN A 21 -12.75 1.83 9.28
CA ASN A 21 -12.09 3.11 9.55
C ASN A 21 -10.61 2.97 9.92
N GLY A 22 -9.99 1.87 9.50
CA GLY A 22 -8.57 1.66 9.70
C GLY A 22 -7.73 2.44 8.71
N THR A 23 -6.43 2.19 8.72
CA THR A 23 -5.49 2.83 7.81
C THR A 23 -4.53 1.81 7.23
N LEU A 24 -4.05 2.10 6.03
CA LEU A 24 -2.96 1.36 5.39
C LEU A 24 -1.72 2.25 5.37
N GLN A 25 -0.56 1.64 5.55
CA GLN A 25 0.71 2.30 5.24
C GLN A 25 1.44 1.47 4.20
N ILE A 26 1.78 2.11 3.09
CA ILE A 26 2.41 1.45 1.95
C ILE A 26 3.69 2.22 1.65
N ARG A 27 4.80 1.50 1.57
CA ARG A 27 6.09 2.11 1.21
C ARG A 27 6.85 1.20 0.26
N LEU A 28 7.67 1.81 -0.60
CA LEU A 28 8.62 1.07 -1.41
C LEU A 28 9.74 0.55 -0.50
N ASN A 29 10.26 -0.63 -0.78
CA ASN A 29 11.29 -1.26 0.07
C ASN A 29 12.60 -0.47 0.10
N ILE A 30 12.97 0.16 -1.02
CA ILE A 30 14.16 1.02 -1.13
C ILE A 30 13.83 2.18 -2.05
N ASN A 31 14.63 3.24 -1.99
CA ASN A 31 14.52 4.32 -2.98
C ASN A 31 14.85 3.78 -4.37
N GLY A 32 14.13 4.24 -5.35
CA GLY A 32 14.32 3.83 -6.74
C GLY A 32 14.20 5.01 -7.68
N SER A 33 14.10 4.71 -8.97
CA SER A 33 13.89 5.73 -9.98
C SER A 33 13.04 5.22 -11.13
N VAL A 34 12.29 6.12 -11.74
CA VAL A 34 11.55 5.88 -12.98
C VAL A 34 11.97 6.98 -13.94
N ASN A 35 12.63 6.59 -15.05
CA ASN A 35 13.31 7.54 -15.92
C ASN A 35 14.23 8.41 -15.07
N ASP A 36 14.26 9.66 -15.15
CA ASP A 36 15.16 10.52 -14.36
C ASP A 36 14.51 11.03 -13.06
N THR A 37 13.38 10.42 -12.64
CA THR A 37 12.66 10.82 -11.44
C THR A 37 12.98 9.87 -10.30
N GLN A 38 13.43 10.40 -9.16
CA GLN A 38 13.65 9.64 -7.95
C GLN A 38 12.32 9.31 -7.28
N ILE A 39 12.19 8.04 -6.88
CA ILE A 39 11.03 7.54 -6.14
C ILE A 39 11.48 7.25 -4.71
N GLN A 40 10.90 7.95 -3.75
CA GLN A 40 11.27 7.83 -2.35
C GLN A 40 10.55 6.66 -1.69
N SER A 41 11.20 6.02 -0.73
CA SER A 41 10.64 4.88 -0.02
C SER A 41 9.84 5.30 1.23
N ASN A 42 9.35 6.53 1.27
CA ASN A 42 8.52 6.99 2.38
C ASN A 42 7.12 6.35 2.32
N SER A 43 6.48 6.30 3.49
CA SER A 43 5.14 5.69 3.59
C SER A 43 4.05 6.58 3.01
N THR A 44 3.11 5.95 2.32
CA THR A 44 1.85 6.57 1.91
C THR A 44 0.76 6.03 2.81
N THR A 45 0.00 6.92 3.45
CA THR A 45 -1.10 6.53 4.33
C THR A 45 -2.41 6.60 3.56
N VAL A 46 -3.18 5.52 3.61
CA VAL A 46 -4.49 5.41 2.95
C VAL A 46 -5.52 5.09 4.01
N VAL A 47 -6.62 5.84 4.02
CA VAL A 47 -7.71 5.66 5.01
C VAL A 47 -8.74 4.69 4.45
N LEU A 48 -9.22 3.79 5.31
CA LEU A 48 -10.31 2.87 4.99
C LEU A 48 -11.65 3.40 5.48
N ASN A 49 -12.74 3.05 4.77
CA ASN A 49 -14.08 3.42 5.18
C ASN A 49 -14.64 2.40 6.20
N VAL A 50 -15.92 2.53 6.54
CA VAL A 50 -16.58 1.66 7.52
C VAL A 50 -16.65 0.19 7.06
N ASN A 51 -16.56 -0.05 5.77
CA ASN A 51 -16.57 -1.41 5.20
C ASN A 51 -15.16 -1.98 4.99
N GLY A 52 -14.12 -1.28 5.43
CA GLY A 52 -12.73 -1.69 5.21
C GLY A 52 -12.25 -1.48 3.79
N GLU A 53 -12.92 -0.65 3.02
CA GLU A 53 -12.57 -0.34 1.65
C GLU A 53 -11.74 0.94 1.59
N VAL A 54 -10.84 1.00 0.61
CA VAL A 54 -10.00 2.19 0.37
C VAL A 54 -10.90 3.34 -0.06
N LEU A 55 -10.84 4.48 0.68
CA LEU A 55 -11.64 5.66 0.39
C LEU A 55 -11.22 6.36 -0.89
N PHE A 56 -9.91 6.40 -1.15
CA PHE A 56 -9.35 6.98 -2.36
C PHE A 56 -8.62 5.88 -3.09
N ASP A 57 -8.60 5.95 -4.41
CA ASP A 57 -7.90 4.98 -5.24
C ASP A 57 -6.46 5.46 -5.47
N PRO A 58 -5.50 5.12 -4.59
CA PRO A 58 -4.13 5.56 -4.75
C PRO A 58 -3.49 4.87 -5.95
N THR A 59 -2.56 5.56 -6.59
CA THR A 59 -1.81 4.99 -7.70
C THR A 59 -0.32 4.96 -7.37
N PHE A 60 0.35 3.91 -7.81
CA PHE A 60 1.75 3.66 -7.56
C PHE A 60 2.46 3.32 -8.85
N TRP A 61 3.77 3.57 -8.90
CA TRP A 61 4.58 3.10 -10.00
C TRP A 61 4.65 1.57 -9.95
N PRO A 62 4.38 0.87 -11.07
CA PRO A 62 4.59 -0.58 -11.09
C PRO A 62 6.04 -0.93 -10.78
N ASN A 63 6.27 -1.97 -10.01
CA ASN A 63 7.62 -2.36 -9.61
C ASN A 63 8.50 -2.67 -10.84
N ALA A 64 7.91 -3.18 -11.91
CA ALA A 64 8.65 -3.45 -13.15
C ALA A 64 9.19 -2.16 -13.81
N ALA A 65 8.60 -1.00 -13.54
CA ALA A 65 9.05 0.27 -14.08
C ALA A 65 10.11 0.96 -13.23
N ILE A 66 10.34 0.47 -12.02
CA ILE A 66 11.26 1.10 -11.05
C ILE A 66 12.63 0.45 -11.15
N SER A 67 13.66 1.27 -11.19
CA SER A 67 15.06 0.83 -11.10
C SER A 67 15.58 1.06 -9.69
N PRO A 68 16.37 0.16 -9.10
CA PRO A 68 16.81 -1.12 -9.64
C PRO A 68 15.71 -2.17 -9.69
N ALA A 69 15.93 -3.23 -10.45
CA ALA A 69 15.00 -4.35 -10.52
C ALA A 69 14.87 -5.04 -9.15
N GLY A 70 13.74 -5.68 -8.90
CA GLY A 70 13.51 -6.41 -7.66
C GLY A 70 12.90 -5.59 -6.54
N THR A 71 12.42 -4.37 -6.81
CA THR A 71 11.71 -3.59 -5.80
C THR A 71 10.33 -4.20 -5.52
N TYR A 72 9.82 -3.89 -4.33
CA TYR A 72 8.47 -4.29 -3.92
C TYR A 72 7.93 -3.27 -2.92
N TYR A 73 6.63 -3.29 -2.70
CA TYR A 73 6.01 -2.45 -1.69
C TYR A 73 5.78 -3.24 -0.41
N VAL A 74 5.85 -2.55 0.71
CA VAL A 74 5.55 -3.11 2.04
C VAL A 74 4.24 -2.51 2.51
N LEU A 75 3.25 -3.37 2.73
CA LEU A 75 1.90 -2.99 3.14
C LEU A 75 1.68 -3.36 4.59
N SER A 76 1.25 -2.40 5.40
CA SER A 76 0.85 -2.62 6.79
C SER A 76 -0.57 -2.11 6.98
N VAL A 77 -1.39 -2.87 7.71
CA VAL A 77 -2.79 -2.54 7.97
C VAL A 77 -2.95 -2.24 9.45
N TYR A 78 -3.56 -1.11 9.77
CA TYR A 78 -3.77 -0.67 11.15
C TYR A 78 -5.26 -0.51 11.42
N SER A 79 -5.66 -0.86 12.66
CA SER A 79 -7.03 -0.64 13.11
C SER A 79 -7.30 0.84 13.37
N ILE A 80 -8.56 1.18 13.65
CA ILE A 80 -8.93 2.57 13.98
C ILE A 80 -8.19 3.07 15.24
N GLN A 81 -7.80 2.16 16.14
CA GLN A 81 -7.01 2.50 17.33
C GLN A 81 -5.52 2.65 17.04
N GLY A 82 -5.09 2.42 15.80
CA GLY A 82 -3.69 2.49 15.42
C GLY A 82 -2.87 1.25 15.72
N GLN A 83 -3.52 0.13 16.03
CA GLN A 83 -2.83 -1.13 16.27
C GLN A 83 -2.59 -1.87 14.95
N LEU A 84 -1.41 -2.45 14.80
CA LEU A 84 -1.09 -3.27 13.62
C LEU A 84 -1.94 -4.54 13.64
N VAL A 85 -2.82 -4.69 12.66
CA VAL A 85 -3.69 -5.86 12.54
C VAL A 85 -3.29 -6.76 11.38
N GLY A 86 -2.46 -6.28 10.48
CA GLY A 86 -1.96 -7.08 9.37
C GLY A 86 -0.65 -6.56 8.84
N GLY A 87 0.23 -7.48 8.46
CA GLY A 87 1.52 -7.14 7.88
C GLY A 87 2.62 -6.95 8.92
N PRO A 88 3.77 -6.42 8.49
CA PRO A 88 4.02 -5.96 7.11
C PRO A 88 4.03 -7.11 6.11
N ASN A 89 3.44 -6.87 4.97
CA ASN A 89 3.35 -7.84 3.87
C ASN A 89 4.02 -7.27 2.62
N VAL A 90 4.62 -8.15 1.83
CA VAL A 90 5.21 -7.78 0.55
C VAL A 90 4.11 -7.72 -0.51
N LEU A 91 4.12 -6.65 -1.30
CA LEU A 91 3.15 -6.44 -2.37
C LEU A 91 3.89 -6.01 -3.62
N THR A 92 3.60 -6.65 -4.73
CA THR A 92 4.11 -6.26 -6.05
C THR A 92 2.96 -5.63 -6.86
N ILE A 93 3.21 -4.46 -7.39
CA ILE A 93 2.23 -3.75 -8.20
C ILE A 93 2.63 -3.75 -9.67
#